data_1094e2978a37ddb23d6c8daf901248d2
#
_entry.id   1094e2978a37ddb23d6c8daf901248d2
#
_cell.length_a   1.000
_cell.length_b   1.000
_cell.length_c   1.000
_cell.angle_alpha   90.00
_cell.angle_beta   90.00
_cell.angle_gamma   90.00
#
_symmetry.space_group_name_H-M   'P 1'
#
loop_
_entity.id
_entity.type
_entity.pdbx_description
1 polymer ?
#
loop_
_entity_poly.entity_id
_entity_poly.type
_entity_poly.pdbx_seq_one_letter_code
_entity_poly.pdbx_strand_id
1 'polypeptide(L)'
;MNSIANRIYALICQSDGIKAREIANQLNVDRATVNRQLYCYPFIHDLCYRDADYNWHGYIRQTRPHRGLEAYSGFYATVGEFLELSEEEWFEQLQEGCKRIGRNLNDTRGLFHSFRDARETMVLLFEDIREYVAFQDWEIVFELRMKRSKGIRIYADVLVITDKQVFSLEFKMKDEIEKEEVLQAAKYCAYQEVVFGMEYDVIPVLVLTRASDLYRYVPIGESTAELPVCSGDMLFNIFDEYLEFLEK
;
A
#
# COMPACT_ATOMS: atom_id res chain seq x y z
N MET A 1 -19.02 -5.97 3.60
CA MET A 1 -19.37 -6.90 2.48
C MET A 1 -18.34 -6.73 1.38
N ASN A 2 -17.58 -7.77 1.09
CA ASN A 2 -16.62 -7.70 -0.01
C ASN A 2 -17.35 -7.54 -1.34
N SER A 3 -16.99 -6.51 -2.09
CA SER A 3 -17.58 -6.27 -3.40
C SER A 3 -17.31 -7.45 -4.34
N ILE A 4 -18.17 -7.69 -5.34
CA ILE A 4 -17.96 -8.72 -6.35
C ILE A 4 -16.63 -8.50 -7.08
N ALA A 5 -16.20 -7.25 -7.23
CA ALA A 5 -14.92 -6.86 -7.82
C ALA A 5 -13.73 -7.44 -7.03
N ASN A 6 -13.73 -7.30 -5.71
CA ASN A 6 -12.67 -7.85 -4.85
C ASN A 6 -12.57 -9.37 -4.95
N ARG A 7 -13.71 -10.07 -4.99
CA ARG A 7 -13.75 -11.51 -5.16
C ARG A 7 -13.22 -11.96 -6.52
N ILE A 8 -13.52 -11.23 -7.59
CA ILE A 8 -13.00 -11.47 -8.93
C ILE A 8 -11.47 -11.28 -8.94
N TYR A 9 -11.00 -10.18 -8.38
CA TYR A 9 -9.57 -9.87 -8.32
C TYR A 9 -8.79 -10.92 -7.51
N ALA A 10 -9.30 -11.32 -6.37
CA ALA A 10 -8.70 -12.38 -5.55
C ALA A 10 -8.50 -13.68 -6.35
N LEU A 11 -9.51 -14.13 -7.11
CA LEU A 11 -9.40 -15.32 -7.96
C LEU A 11 -8.37 -15.15 -9.09
N ILE A 12 -8.26 -13.96 -9.67
CA ILE A 12 -7.25 -13.67 -10.70
C ILE A 12 -5.86 -13.78 -10.11
N CYS A 13 -5.63 -13.19 -8.93
CA CYS A 13 -4.33 -13.21 -8.25
C CYS A 13 -3.91 -14.61 -7.77
N GLN A 14 -4.87 -15.45 -7.37
CA GLN A 14 -4.62 -16.82 -6.92
C GLN A 14 -4.37 -17.80 -8.09
N SER A 15 -4.60 -17.38 -9.33
CA SER A 15 -4.47 -18.23 -10.52
C SER A 15 -3.24 -17.85 -11.34
N ASP A 16 -2.71 -18.81 -12.10
CA ASP A 16 -1.69 -18.56 -13.12
C ASP A 16 -2.33 -18.24 -14.48
N GLY A 17 -3.36 -17.39 -14.43
CA GLY A 17 -4.23 -17.04 -15.54
C GLY A 17 -5.58 -17.75 -15.44
N ILE A 18 -6.67 -16.97 -15.46
CA ILE A 18 -8.04 -17.48 -15.31
C ILE A 18 -8.98 -16.84 -16.33
N LYS A 19 -9.89 -17.62 -16.89
CA LYS A 19 -10.88 -17.11 -17.84
C LYS A 19 -12.12 -16.56 -17.13
N ALA A 20 -12.73 -15.52 -17.69
CA ALA A 20 -13.95 -14.93 -17.15
C ALA A 20 -15.08 -15.96 -16.91
N ARG A 21 -15.13 -17.04 -17.70
CA ARG A 21 -16.09 -18.14 -17.51
C ARG A 21 -15.80 -18.94 -16.24
N GLU A 22 -14.54 -19.18 -15.94
CA GLU A 22 -14.11 -19.91 -14.74
C GLU A 22 -14.35 -19.08 -13.48
N ILE A 23 -14.06 -17.77 -13.54
CA ILE A 23 -14.41 -16.83 -12.47
C ILE A 23 -15.92 -16.84 -12.21
N ALA A 24 -16.74 -16.78 -13.25
CA ALA A 24 -18.20 -16.81 -13.13
C ALA A 24 -18.69 -18.10 -12.44
N ASN A 25 -18.13 -19.24 -12.82
CA ASN A 25 -18.47 -20.54 -12.22
C ASN A 25 -18.06 -20.60 -10.74
N GLN A 26 -16.83 -20.19 -10.39
CA GLN A 26 -16.34 -20.25 -9.01
C GLN A 26 -17.09 -19.29 -8.07
N LEU A 27 -17.49 -18.13 -8.58
CA LEU A 27 -18.24 -17.14 -7.79
C LEU A 27 -19.75 -17.37 -7.81
N ASN A 28 -20.22 -18.33 -8.60
CA ASN A 28 -21.64 -18.59 -8.84
C ASN A 28 -22.41 -17.33 -9.27
N VAL A 29 -21.86 -16.61 -10.25
CA VAL A 29 -22.45 -15.41 -10.86
C VAL A 29 -22.48 -15.56 -12.38
N ASP A 30 -23.30 -14.76 -13.05
CA ASP A 30 -23.35 -14.79 -14.51
C ASP A 30 -22.09 -14.15 -15.13
N ARG A 31 -21.70 -14.64 -16.31
CA ARG A 31 -20.51 -14.17 -17.03
C ARG A 31 -20.59 -12.70 -17.42
N ALA A 32 -21.79 -12.16 -17.66
CA ALA A 32 -21.95 -10.74 -18.01
C ALA A 32 -21.58 -9.85 -16.84
N THR A 33 -21.95 -10.24 -15.62
CA THR A 33 -21.54 -9.57 -14.39
C THR A 33 -20.02 -9.56 -14.23
N VAL A 34 -19.34 -10.72 -14.45
CA VAL A 34 -17.88 -10.81 -14.41
C VAL A 34 -17.25 -9.90 -15.46
N ASN A 35 -17.70 -10.00 -16.72
CA ASN A 35 -17.16 -9.16 -17.79
C ASN A 35 -17.35 -7.67 -17.53
N ARG A 36 -18.49 -7.25 -16.98
CA ARG A 36 -18.71 -5.86 -16.61
C ARG A 36 -17.69 -5.38 -15.59
N GLN A 37 -17.36 -6.19 -14.59
CA GLN A 37 -16.32 -5.86 -13.62
C GLN A 37 -14.93 -5.78 -14.28
N LEU A 38 -14.57 -6.78 -15.09
CA LEU A 38 -13.27 -6.89 -15.74
C LEU A 38 -12.99 -5.75 -16.73
N TYR A 39 -14.01 -5.28 -17.46
CA TYR A 39 -13.83 -4.29 -18.53
C TYR A 39 -14.26 -2.87 -18.14
N CYS A 40 -15.20 -2.72 -17.22
CA CYS A 40 -15.81 -1.44 -16.92
C CYS A 40 -15.45 -0.93 -15.50
N TYR A 41 -15.00 -1.81 -14.61
CA TYR A 41 -14.65 -1.40 -13.27
C TYR A 41 -13.17 -0.94 -13.23
N PRO A 42 -12.91 0.36 -13.00
CA PRO A 42 -11.57 0.93 -13.16
C PRO A 42 -10.49 0.21 -12.36
N PHE A 43 -10.80 -0.22 -11.14
CA PHE A 43 -9.84 -0.92 -10.29
C PHE A 43 -9.33 -2.22 -10.89
N ILE A 44 -10.24 -3.10 -11.34
CA ILE A 44 -9.84 -4.39 -11.92
C ILE A 44 -9.12 -4.16 -13.24
N HIS A 45 -9.62 -3.27 -14.08
CA HIS A 45 -9.01 -2.96 -15.36
C HIS A 45 -7.57 -2.46 -15.22
N ASP A 46 -7.28 -1.69 -14.15
CA ASP A 46 -5.96 -1.14 -13.92
C ASP A 46 -5.00 -2.12 -13.21
N LEU A 47 -5.54 -3.12 -12.51
CA LEU A 47 -4.77 -4.11 -11.74
C LEU A 47 -4.61 -5.46 -12.45
N CYS A 48 -5.32 -5.68 -13.56
CA CYS A 48 -5.28 -6.91 -14.31
C CYS A 48 -5.00 -6.66 -15.79
N TYR A 49 -4.44 -7.65 -16.45
CA TYR A 49 -4.32 -7.68 -17.90
C TYR A 49 -4.86 -9.00 -18.44
N ARG A 50 -5.20 -9.01 -19.72
CA ARG A 50 -5.64 -10.19 -20.42
C ARG A 50 -4.60 -10.58 -21.47
N ASP A 51 -4.19 -11.85 -21.48
CA ASP A 51 -3.28 -12.39 -22.49
C ASP A 51 -3.99 -12.68 -23.83
N ALA A 52 -3.22 -13.19 -24.80
CA ALA A 52 -3.74 -13.55 -26.13
C ALA A 52 -4.73 -14.73 -26.09
N ASP A 53 -4.64 -15.60 -25.10
CA ASP A 53 -5.49 -16.77 -24.90
C ASP A 53 -6.74 -16.46 -24.06
N TYR A 54 -6.97 -15.17 -23.80
CA TYR A 54 -8.10 -14.65 -23.01
C TYR A 54 -8.07 -15.03 -21.53
N ASN A 55 -6.90 -15.36 -20.96
CA ASN A 55 -6.77 -15.49 -19.53
C ASN A 55 -6.50 -14.13 -18.89
N TRP A 56 -7.08 -13.91 -17.73
CA TRP A 56 -6.85 -12.75 -16.91
C TRP A 56 -5.75 -13.03 -15.89
N HIS A 57 -4.83 -12.09 -15.76
CA HIS A 57 -3.71 -12.12 -14.85
C HIS A 57 -3.71 -10.84 -14.03
N GLY A 58 -3.40 -10.93 -12.74
CA GLY A 58 -3.08 -9.76 -11.92
C GLY A 58 -1.71 -9.21 -12.26
N TYR A 59 -1.58 -7.89 -12.28
CA TYR A 59 -0.26 -7.26 -12.39
C TYR A 59 0.60 -7.52 -11.14
N ILE A 60 -0.06 -7.74 -9.99
CA ILE A 60 0.59 -8.08 -8.73
C ILE A 60 0.11 -9.47 -8.36
N ARG A 61 0.99 -10.46 -8.46
CA ARG A 61 0.72 -11.79 -7.94
C ARG A 61 0.86 -11.73 -6.42
N GLN A 62 -0.17 -12.18 -5.69
CA GLN A 62 -0.06 -12.48 -4.26
C GLN A 62 0.77 -13.77 -4.10
N THR A 63 2.06 -13.67 -4.30
CA THR A 63 3.01 -14.74 -3.98
C THR A 63 3.69 -14.37 -2.67
N ARG A 64 3.62 -15.24 -1.69
CA ARG A 64 4.41 -15.09 -0.46
C ARG A 64 5.89 -15.47 -0.72
N PRO A 65 6.87 -14.68 -0.34
CA PRO A 65 6.76 -13.27 0.07
C PRO A 65 6.27 -12.41 -1.10
N HIS A 66 5.79 -11.20 -0.84
CA HIS A 66 5.19 -10.30 -1.84
C HIS A 66 6.21 -9.73 -2.86
N ARG A 67 7.19 -10.54 -3.27
CA ARG A 67 8.25 -10.16 -4.21
C ARG A 67 7.75 -9.61 -5.54
N GLY A 68 6.52 -9.95 -5.91
CA GLY A 68 5.88 -9.34 -7.08
C GLY A 68 5.71 -7.82 -6.97
N LEU A 69 5.68 -7.27 -5.74
CA LEU A 69 5.59 -5.82 -5.51
C LEU A 69 6.85 -5.08 -5.95
N GLU A 70 8.00 -5.71 -5.97
CA GLU A 70 9.26 -5.10 -6.41
C GLU A 70 9.16 -4.50 -7.83
N ALA A 71 8.46 -5.16 -8.73
CA ALA A 71 8.27 -4.69 -10.10
C ALA A 71 7.41 -3.42 -10.20
N TYR A 72 6.66 -3.09 -9.15
CA TYR A 72 5.68 -2.00 -9.10
C TYR A 72 6.00 -0.94 -8.06
N SER A 73 7.08 -1.08 -7.33
CA SER A 73 7.51 -0.17 -6.27
C SER A 73 8.79 0.59 -6.62
N GLY A 74 8.99 1.73 -5.96
CA GLY A 74 10.25 2.43 -5.98
C GLY A 74 11.32 1.67 -5.20
N PHE A 75 10.95 1.13 -4.03
CA PHE A 75 11.80 0.28 -3.20
C PHE A 75 10.97 -0.83 -2.57
N TYR A 76 11.56 -2.02 -2.44
CA TYR A 76 10.98 -3.17 -1.78
C TYR A 76 12.08 -4.01 -1.13
N ALA A 77 11.90 -4.33 0.14
CA ALA A 77 12.81 -5.19 0.90
C ALA A 77 12.08 -5.81 2.11
N THR A 78 12.73 -6.73 2.82
CA THR A 78 12.36 -7.00 4.21
C THR A 78 12.78 -5.82 5.09
N VAL A 79 12.15 -5.66 6.25
CA VAL A 79 12.54 -4.60 7.21
C VAL A 79 13.98 -4.80 7.68
N GLY A 80 14.41 -6.06 7.90
CA GLY A 80 15.80 -6.35 8.25
C GLY A 80 16.78 -5.84 7.19
N GLU A 81 16.56 -6.16 5.91
CA GLU A 81 17.37 -5.67 4.79
C GLU A 81 17.34 -4.13 4.68
N PHE A 82 16.17 -3.51 4.86
CA PHE A 82 16.03 -2.04 4.81
C PHE A 82 16.88 -1.34 5.88
N LEU A 83 16.92 -1.88 7.11
CA LEU A 83 17.67 -1.31 8.23
C LEU A 83 19.20 -1.49 8.09
N GLU A 84 19.65 -2.46 7.30
CA GLU A 84 21.07 -2.67 6.99
C GLU A 84 21.61 -1.68 5.96
N LEU A 85 20.75 -1.05 5.15
CA LEU A 85 21.16 -0.09 4.13
C LEU A 85 21.50 1.28 4.74
N SER A 86 22.57 1.89 4.26
CA SER A 86 22.80 3.32 4.47
C SER A 86 21.72 4.16 3.76
N GLU A 87 21.61 5.44 4.14
CA GLU A 87 20.66 6.36 3.49
C GLU A 87 20.96 6.48 1.98
N GLU A 88 22.23 6.55 1.61
CA GLU A 88 22.69 6.66 0.23
C GLU A 88 22.34 5.43 -0.60
N GLU A 89 22.64 4.23 -0.10
CA GLU A 89 22.34 2.96 -0.79
C GLU A 89 20.84 2.75 -0.98
N TRP A 90 20.06 3.02 0.07
CA TRP A 90 18.60 2.95 -0.01
C TRP A 90 18.06 3.94 -1.05
N PHE A 91 18.56 5.20 -1.04
CA PHE A 91 18.10 6.23 -1.96
C PHE A 91 18.45 5.93 -3.42
N GLU A 92 19.62 5.37 -3.68
CA GLU A 92 20.00 4.90 -5.02
C GLU A 92 19.04 3.82 -5.52
N GLN A 93 18.73 2.82 -4.70
CA GLN A 93 17.78 1.77 -5.05
C GLN A 93 16.37 2.32 -5.28
N LEU A 94 15.90 3.25 -4.42
CA LEU A 94 14.62 3.93 -4.58
C LEU A 94 14.55 4.71 -5.90
N GLN A 95 15.61 5.43 -6.27
CA GLN A 95 15.67 6.17 -7.53
C GLN A 95 15.60 5.25 -8.75
N GLU A 96 16.31 4.14 -8.74
CA GLU A 96 16.28 3.17 -9.82
C GLU A 96 14.89 2.53 -9.97
N GLY A 97 14.28 2.14 -8.86
CA GLY A 97 12.92 1.61 -8.86
C GLY A 97 11.90 2.64 -9.34
N CYS A 98 11.99 3.90 -8.87
CA CYS A 98 11.13 4.98 -9.33
C CYS A 98 11.23 5.21 -10.86
N LYS A 99 12.44 5.15 -11.43
CA LYS A 99 12.61 5.18 -12.90
C LYS A 99 11.92 4.01 -13.58
N ARG A 100 12.08 2.79 -13.03
CA ARG A 100 11.46 1.55 -13.54
C ARG A 100 9.93 1.65 -13.58
N ILE A 101 9.31 2.14 -12.52
CA ILE A 101 7.85 2.30 -12.44
C ILE A 101 7.32 3.56 -13.12
N GLY A 102 8.19 4.40 -13.66
CA GLY A 102 7.84 5.64 -14.35
C GLY A 102 7.38 6.77 -13.42
N ARG A 103 7.82 6.75 -12.15
CA ARG A 103 7.69 7.87 -11.21
C ARG A 103 8.65 8.97 -11.63
N ASN A 104 8.13 10.17 -11.89
CA ASN A 104 8.97 11.31 -12.24
C ASN A 104 9.58 11.92 -10.97
N LEU A 105 10.90 11.95 -10.89
CA LEU A 105 11.65 12.53 -9.78
C LEU A 105 12.22 13.93 -10.12
N ASN A 106 11.80 14.55 -11.21
CA ASN A 106 12.37 15.83 -11.69
C ASN A 106 12.01 17.04 -10.80
N ASP A 107 11.02 16.91 -9.90
CA ASP A 107 10.76 17.93 -8.86
C ASP A 107 11.57 17.60 -7.60
N THR A 108 12.88 17.75 -7.73
CA THR A 108 13.87 17.01 -6.96
C THR A 108 14.04 17.44 -5.50
N ARG A 109 13.80 18.70 -5.13
CA ARG A 109 14.12 19.14 -3.75
C ARG A 109 13.05 18.74 -2.73
N GLY A 110 11.78 19.02 -2.99
CA GLY A 110 10.69 18.69 -2.08
C GLY A 110 10.51 17.19 -1.92
N LEU A 111 10.59 16.43 -3.03
CA LEU A 111 10.39 14.98 -3.05
C LEU A 111 11.53 14.24 -2.34
N PHE A 112 12.78 14.71 -2.49
CA PHE A 112 13.94 14.16 -1.77
C PHE A 112 13.78 14.29 -0.25
N HIS A 113 13.39 15.47 0.22
CA HIS A 113 13.14 15.69 1.65
C HIS A 113 11.99 14.84 2.18
N SER A 114 10.92 14.67 1.41
CA SER A 114 9.80 13.81 1.77
C SER A 114 10.24 12.35 1.94
N PHE A 115 11.05 11.84 1.01
CA PHE A 115 11.56 10.46 1.11
C PHE A 115 12.49 10.27 2.31
N ARG A 116 13.35 11.25 2.57
CA ARG A 116 14.23 11.22 3.72
C ARG A 116 13.47 11.24 5.03
N ASP A 117 12.50 12.15 5.17
CA ASP A 117 11.65 12.24 6.36
C ASP A 117 10.89 10.91 6.59
N ALA A 118 10.34 10.31 5.52
CA ALA A 118 9.67 9.02 5.62
C ALA A 118 10.63 7.90 6.05
N ARG A 119 11.86 7.85 5.49
CA ARG A 119 12.87 6.86 5.89
C ARG A 119 13.27 7.02 7.36
N GLU A 120 13.58 8.24 7.78
CA GLU A 120 13.94 8.53 9.16
C GLU A 120 12.82 8.11 10.14
N THR A 121 11.57 8.44 9.83
CA THR A 121 10.41 8.01 10.62
C THR A 121 10.30 6.50 10.71
N MET A 122 10.51 5.78 9.61
CA MET A 122 10.45 4.31 9.61
C MET A 122 11.59 3.68 10.39
N VAL A 123 12.81 4.22 10.31
CA VAL A 123 13.95 3.73 11.11
C VAL A 123 13.66 3.90 12.61
N LEU A 124 13.17 5.08 13.01
CA LEU A 124 12.81 5.35 14.42
C LEU A 124 11.70 4.41 14.90
N LEU A 125 10.65 4.21 14.11
CA LEU A 125 9.59 3.25 14.43
C LEU A 125 10.15 1.86 14.73
N PHE A 126 11.00 1.32 13.84
CA PHE A 126 11.57 -0.02 14.04
C PHE A 126 12.57 -0.09 15.19
N GLU A 127 13.21 1.00 15.55
CA GLU A 127 13.99 1.09 16.78
C GLU A 127 13.09 1.01 18.02
N ASP A 128 11.96 1.71 18.02
CA ASP A 128 11.00 1.73 19.13
C ASP A 128 10.31 0.38 19.35
N ILE A 129 9.94 -0.33 18.29
CA ILE A 129 9.23 -1.62 18.41
C ILE A 129 10.16 -2.83 18.59
N ARG A 130 11.47 -2.65 18.54
CA ARG A 130 12.48 -3.72 18.59
C ARG A 130 12.34 -4.66 19.80
N GLU A 131 11.96 -4.13 20.94
CA GLU A 131 11.85 -4.89 22.20
C GLU A 131 10.52 -5.65 22.32
N TYR A 132 9.56 -5.39 21.43
CA TYR A 132 8.20 -5.91 21.53
C TYR A 132 7.91 -7.02 20.52
N VAL A 133 8.48 -6.96 19.33
CA VAL A 133 8.17 -7.90 18.26
C VAL A 133 9.37 -8.18 17.35
N ALA A 134 9.41 -9.39 16.79
CA ALA A 134 10.34 -9.74 15.72
C ALA A 134 9.75 -9.26 14.38
N PHE A 135 10.31 -8.21 13.81
CA PHE A 135 9.83 -7.54 12.61
C PHE A 135 10.76 -7.69 11.40
N GLN A 136 11.90 -8.37 11.53
CA GLN A 136 12.93 -8.44 10.50
C GLN A 136 12.41 -9.03 9.18
N ASP A 137 11.45 -9.96 9.27
CA ASP A 137 10.82 -10.61 8.12
C ASP A 137 9.58 -9.86 7.59
N TRP A 138 9.15 -8.79 8.26
CA TRP A 138 8.13 -7.91 7.70
C TRP A 138 8.65 -7.28 6.43
N GLU A 139 7.74 -6.90 5.52
CA GLU A 139 8.11 -6.28 4.27
C GLU A 139 7.85 -4.78 4.31
N ILE A 140 8.75 -4.01 3.72
CA ILE A 140 8.61 -2.56 3.56
C ILE A 140 8.66 -2.18 2.09
N VAL A 141 7.74 -1.33 1.68
CA VAL A 141 7.60 -0.87 0.29
C VAL A 141 7.52 0.64 0.27
N PHE A 142 8.31 1.29 -0.58
CA PHE A 142 8.19 2.73 -0.86
C PHE A 142 7.71 2.95 -2.28
N GLU A 143 6.82 3.93 -2.47
CA GLU A 143 6.32 4.35 -3.78
C GLU A 143 5.68 3.19 -4.57
N LEU A 144 4.73 2.48 -3.95
CA LEU A 144 3.98 1.44 -4.66
C LEU A 144 3.07 2.07 -5.71
N ARG A 145 3.30 1.76 -6.98
CA ARG A 145 2.43 2.17 -8.07
C ARG A 145 1.12 1.38 -8.06
N MET A 146 0.05 1.99 -7.58
CA MET A 146 -1.27 1.37 -7.46
C MET A 146 -2.12 1.51 -8.73
N LYS A 147 -1.91 2.59 -9.50
CA LYS A 147 -2.68 2.87 -10.71
C LYS A 147 -1.82 3.46 -11.83
N ARG A 148 -2.05 2.95 -13.05
CA ARG A 148 -1.53 3.54 -14.29
C ARG A 148 -2.65 3.63 -15.32
N SER A 149 -3.24 4.81 -15.50
CA SER A 149 -4.15 5.10 -16.61
C SER A 149 -3.64 6.31 -17.39
N LYS A 150 -4.22 6.61 -18.56
CA LYS A 150 -3.81 7.78 -19.37
C LYS A 150 -3.85 9.06 -18.49
N GLY A 151 -2.67 9.53 -18.09
CA GLY A 151 -2.48 10.78 -17.34
C GLY A 151 -2.63 10.70 -15.82
N ILE A 152 -3.06 9.57 -15.24
CA ILE A 152 -3.22 9.40 -13.78
C ILE A 152 -2.29 8.29 -13.31
N ARG A 153 -1.40 8.65 -12.39
CA ARG A 153 -0.52 7.71 -11.68
C ARG A 153 -0.72 7.93 -10.20
N ILE A 154 -1.05 6.86 -9.48
CA ILE A 154 -1.25 6.87 -8.03
C ILE A 154 -0.16 5.99 -7.42
N TYR A 155 0.52 6.51 -6.43
CA TYR A 155 1.54 5.82 -5.67
C TYR A 155 1.17 5.89 -4.19
N ALA A 156 1.35 4.79 -3.46
CA ALA A 156 1.32 4.79 -2.00
C ALA A 156 2.73 5.11 -1.51
N ASP A 157 2.86 6.01 -0.54
CA ASP A 157 4.18 6.48 -0.10
C ASP A 157 4.97 5.36 0.58
N VAL A 158 4.43 4.77 1.66
CA VAL A 158 5.08 3.66 2.37
C VAL A 158 4.04 2.61 2.77
N LEU A 159 4.37 1.33 2.57
CA LEU A 159 3.62 0.21 3.14
C LEU A 159 4.53 -0.60 4.06
N VAL A 160 4.00 -1.00 5.21
CA VAL A 160 4.59 -2.02 6.07
C VAL A 160 3.65 -3.21 6.09
N ILE A 161 4.13 -4.36 5.67
CA ILE A 161 3.35 -5.59 5.54
C ILE A 161 3.83 -6.56 6.62
N THR A 162 2.97 -6.83 7.57
CA THR A 162 3.16 -7.81 8.64
C THR A 162 2.53 -9.15 8.24
N ASP A 163 2.36 -10.07 9.16
CA ASP A 163 1.69 -11.35 8.89
C ASP A 163 0.22 -11.21 8.52
N LYS A 164 -0.48 -10.18 9.03
CA LYS A 164 -1.92 -10.00 8.87
C LYS A 164 -2.36 -8.59 8.52
N GLN A 165 -1.54 -7.59 8.81
CA GLN A 165 -1.84 -6.18 8.59
C GLN A 165 -0.98 -5.60 7.49
N VAL A 166 -1.53 -4.63 6.76
CA VAL A 166 -0.80 -3.74 5.87
C VAL A 166 -1.03 -2.31 6.35
N PHE A 167 -0.02 -1.73 6.96
CA PHE A 167 -0.04 -0.31 7.31
C PHE A 167 0.27 0.51 6.06
N SER A 168 -0.69 1.31 5.64
CA SER A 168 -0.56 2.22 4.50
C SER A 168 -0.32 3.62 4.99
N LEU A 169 0.94 4.04 4.96
CA LEU A 169 1.39 5.31 5.51
C LEU A 169 1.49 6.35 4.39
N GLU A 170 0.67 7.39 4.47
CA GLU A 170 0.73 8.57 3.61
C GLU A 170 1.46 9.68 4.34
N PHE A 171 2.60 10.13 3.83
CA PHE A 171 3.48 11.10 4.46
C PHE A 171 3.24 12.52 3.93
N LYS A 172 3.14 13.49 4.84
CA LYS A 172 3.02 14.92 4.50
C LYS A 172 4.00 15.76 5.30
N MET A 173 4.78 16.60 4.61
CA MET A 173 5.72 17.54 5.23
C MET A 173 5.00 18.77 5.79
N LYS A 174 4.08 18.55 6.72
CA LYS A 174 3.21 19.56 7.34
C LYS A 174 3.05 19.29 8.83
N ASP A 175 2.44 20.23 9.52
CA ASP A 175 2.05 20.18 10.93
C ASP A 175 0.52 20.29 11.14
N GLU A 176 -0.21 20.65 10.09
CA GLU A 176 -1.68 20.77 10.11
C GLU A 176 -2.35 19.70 9.24
N ILE A 177 -3.53 19.24 9.70
CA ILE A 177 -4.33 18.22 9.00
C ILE A 177 -5.22 18.92 7.96
N GLU A 178 -5.12 18.50 6.70
CA GLU A 178 -6.00 18.91 5.63
C GLU A 178 -7.01 17.80 5.28
N LYS A 179 -8.28 18.18 5.09
CA LYS A 179 -9.36 17.22 4.78
C LYS A 179 -9.11 16.43 3.51
N GLU A 180 -8.52 17.07 2.52
CA GLU A 180 -8.18 16.47 1.23
C GLU A 180 -7.16 15.35 1.37
N GLU A 181 -6.21 15.49 2.28
CA GLU A 181 -5.17 14.47 2.56
C GLU A 181 -5.73 13.27 3.31
N VAL A 182 -6.66 13.51 4.26
CA VAL A 182 -7.41 12.44 4.93
C VAL A 182 -8.22 11.63 3.90
N LEU A 183 -8.92 12.32 2.99
CA LEU A 183 -9.66 11.68 1.91
C LEU A 183 -8.73 10.92 0.94
N GLN A 184 -7.54 11.45 0.67
CA GLN A 184 -6.54 10.81 -0.17
C GLN A 184 -6.04 9.50 0.45
N ALA A 185 -5.63 9.51 1.72
CA ALA A 185 -5.17 8.33 2.44
C ALA A 185 -6.25 7.24 2.50
N ALA A 186 -7.49 7.61 2.85
CA ALA A 186 -8.62 6.69 2.85
C ALA A 186 -8.92 6.09 1.47
N LYS A 187 -8.81 6.89 0.41
CA LYS A 187 -9.00 6.43 -0.96
C LYS A 187 -7.92 5.44 -1.38
N TYR A 188 -6.68 5.64 -0.95
CA TYR A 188 -5.57 4.73 -1.27
C TYR A 188 -5.75 3.37 -0.60
N CYS A 189 -6.28 3.34 0.62
CA CYS A 189 -6.66 2.11 1.31
C CYS A 189 -7.56 1.23 0.44
N ALA A 190 -8.59 1.79 -0.17
CA ALA A 190 -9.50 1.02 -1.03
C ALA A 190 -8.82 0.38 -2.25
N TYR A 191 -7.74 0.95 -2.77
CA TYR A 191 -6.93 0.32 -3.82
C TYR A 191 -6.09 -0.83 -3.26
N GLN A 192 -5.54 -0.66 -2.08
CA GLN A 192 -4.69 -1.66 -1.43
C GLN A 192 -5.48 -2.86 -0.93
N GLU A 193 -6.69 -2.67 -0.40
CA GLU A 193 -7.61 -3.76 -0.07
C GLU A 193 -7.89 -4.68 -1.26
N VAL A 194 -7.89 -4.13 -2.48
CA VAL A 194 -8.01 -4.94 -3.71
C VAL A 194 -6.74 -5.73 -3.98
N VAL A 195 -5.56 -5.17 -3.71
CA VAL A 195 -4.24 -5.80 -3.94
C VAL A 195 -3.97 -6.90 -2.92
N PHE A 196 -4.17 -6.62 -1.64
CA PHE A 196 -3.85 -7.54 -0.55
C PHE A 196 -4.99 -8.51 -0.24
N GLY A 197 -6.22 -8.21 -0.69
CA GLY A 197 -7.38 -9.10 -0.57
C GLY A 197 -7.86 -9.27 0.86
N MET A 198 -8.45 -10.45 1.13
CA MET A 198 -9.08 -10.78 2.41
C MET A 198 -8.09 -11.33 3.46
N GLU A 199 -6.85 -11.54 3.09
CA GLU A 199 -5.85 -12.13 3.98
C GLU A 199 -5.22 -11.08 4.90
N TYR A 200 -5.36 -9.80 4.54
CA TYR A 200 -4.76 -8.68 5.26
C TYR A 200 -5.80 -7.62 5.62
N ASP A 201 -5.66 -7.11 6.84
CA ASP A 201 -6.34 -5.88 7.26
C ASP A 201 -5.48 -4.68 6.83
N VAL A 202 -6.02 -3.83 5.95
CA VAL A 202 -5.33 -2.63 5.48
C VAL A 202 -5.67 -1.45 6.37
N ILE A 203 -4.66 -0.87 7.00
CA ILE A 203 -4.77 0.22 7.98
C ILE A 203 -4.20 1.49 7.33
N PRO A 204 -5.05 2.42 6.86
CA PRO A 204 -4.58 3.70 6.35
C PRO A 204 -4.17 4.62 7.49
N VAL A 205 -3.02 5.28 7.36
CA VAL A 205 -2.50 6.24 8.33
C VAL A 205 -2.00 7.49 7.60
N LEU A 206 -2.35 8.66 8.09
CA LEU A 206 -1.76 9.91 7.66
C LEU A 206 -0.67 10.35 8.65
N VAL A 207 0.56 10.50 8.17
CA VAL A 207 1.73 10.87 8.97
C VAL A 207 2.20 12.28 8.63
N LEU A 208 2.17 13.17 9.61
CA LEU A 208 2.61 14.56 9.47
C LEU A 208 4.02 14.73 10.03
N THR A 209 5.02 14.87 9.16
CA THR A 209 6.45 14.87 9.57
C THR A 209 6.94 16.17 10.19
N ARG A 210 6.12 17.21 10.19
CA ARG A 210 6.45 18.50 10.85
C ARG A 210 5.63 18.74 12.12
N ALA A 211 4.66 17.86 12.42
CA ALA A 211 3.97 17.85 13.70
C ALA A 211 4.78 17.09 14.76
N SER A 212 4.46 17.30 16.04
CA SER A 212 4.96 16.56 17.19
C SER A 212 3.83 16.27 18.16
N ASP A 213 3.95 15.18 18.92
CA ASP A 213 2.96 14.75 19.92
C ASP A 213 1.52 14.64 19.38
N LEU A 214 1.37 14.41 18.06
CA LEU A 214 0.07 14.30 17.40
C LEU A 214 -0.33 12.83 17.26
N TYR A 215 -1.45 12.46 17.90
CA TYR A 215 -2.10 11.17 17.72
C TYR A 215 -3.60 11.33 17.89
N ARG A 216 -4.37 11.14 16.84
CA ARG A 216 -5.83 11.20 16.89
C ARG A 216 -6.50 10.55 15.68
N TYR A 217 -7.78 10.24 15.82
CA TYR A 217 -8.65 9.83 14.73
C TYR A 217 -9.39 11.03 14.13
N VAL A 218 -9.49 11.05 12.81
CA VAL A 218 -10.13 12.15 12.05
C VAL A 218 -11.22 11.59 11.14
N PRO A 219 -12.45 12.14 11.17
CA PRO A 219 -13.53 11.70 10.30
C PRO A 219 -13.18 11.79 8.81
N ILE A 220 -13.53 10.76 8.05
CA ILE A 220 -13.34 10.70 6.60
C ILE A 220 -14.53 11.38 5.92
N GLY A 221 -14.41 12.67 5.61
CA GLY A 221 -15.48 13.47 5.01
C GLY A 221 -16.70 13.58 5.92
N GLU A 222 -17.88 13.22 5.39
CA GLU A 222 -19.15 13.17 6.14
C GLU A 222 -19.47 11.76 6.71
N SER A 223 -18.54 10.82 6.59
CA SER A 223 -18.68 9.44 7.08
C SER A 223 -18.51 9.36 8.59
N THR A 224 -19.04 8.29 9.19
CA THR A 224 -18.74 7.91 10.57
C THR A 224 -17.41 7.15 10.70
N ALA A 225 -16.80 6.77 9.58
CA ALA A 225 -15.48 6.15 9.58
C ALA A 225 -14.41 7.21 9.85
N GLU A 226 -13.41 6.83 10.60
CA GLU A 226 -12.30 7.68 10.99
C GLU A 226 -10.97 7.11 10.47
N LEU A 227 -9.99 7.98 10.29
CA LEU A 227 -8.65 7.65 9.85
C LEU A 227 -7.65 8.10 10.94
N PRO A 228 -6.72 7.23 11.36
CA PRO A 228 -5.68 7.62 12.30
C PRO A 228 -4.70 8.59 11.64
N VAL A 229 -4.42 9.68 12.36
CA VAL A 229 -3.47 10.72 11.98
C VAL A 229 -2.46 10.89 13.11
N CYS A 230 -1.19 10.82 12.79
CA CYS A 230 -0.14 10.99 13.77
C CYS A 230 1.03 11.83 13.24
N SER A 231 1.86 12.33 14.15
CA SER A 231 3.22 12.79 13.85
C SER A 231 4.18 11.60 13.77
N GLY A 232 5.37 11.82 13.20
CA GLY A 232 6.36 10.74 13.06
C GLY A 232 6.76 10.11 14.39
N ASP A 233 6.93 10.91 15.44
CA ASP A 233 7.26 10.48 16.80
C ASP A 233 6.14 9.72 17.52
N MET A 234 4.90 9.79 17.02
CA MET A 234 3.75 9.08 17.59
C MET A 234 3.32 7.86 16.77
N LEU A 235 4.07 7.50 15.71
CA LEU A 235 3.73 6.38 14.84
C LEU A 235 3.74 5.03 15.58
N PHE A 236 4.58 4.89 16.61
CA PHE A 236 4.57 3.71 17.49
C PHE A 236 3.18 3.39 18.04
N ASN A 237 2.42 4.41 18.46
CA ASN A 237 1.10 4.20 19.07
C ASN A 237 0.11 3.58 18.09
N ILE A 238 0.22 3.90 16.80
CA ILE A 238 -0.59 3.26 15.77
C ILE A 238 -0.26 1.76 15.68
N PHE A 239 1.02 1.43 15.63
CA PHE A 239 1.45 0.03 15.54
C PHE A 239 1.10 -0.75 16.81
N ASP A 240 1.25 -0.14 17.99
CA ASP A 240 0.87 -0.76 19.26
C ASP A 240 -0.63 -1.05 19.32
N GLU A 241 -1.48 -0.11 18.92
CA GLU A 241 -2.94 -0.28 18.92
C GLU A 241 -3.39 -1.48 18.07
N TYR A 242 -2.79 -1.69 16.91
CA TYR A 242 -3.19 -2.77 16.00
C TYR A 242 -2.45 -4.09 16.22
N LEU A 243 -1.30 -4.07 16.85
CA LEU A 243 -0.43 -5.23 17.08
C LEU A 243 -0.34 -5.63 18.55
N GLU A 244 -0.94 -4.83 19.45
CA GLU A 244 -1.09 -5.11 20.90
C GLU A 244 0.26 -5.40 21.59
N PHE A 245 1.28 -4.56 21.35
CA PHE A 245 2.62 -4.77 21.90
C PHE A 245 2.65 -4.67 23.44
N LEU A 246 1.94 -3.68 23.99
CA LEU A 246 1.94 -3.38 25.42
C LEU A 246 0.98 -4.26 26.24
N GLU A 247 0.10 -5.04 25.56
CA GLU A 247 -0.83 -5.96 26.22
C GLU A 247 -0.26 -7.38 26.41
N LYS A 248 0.93 -7.64 25.87
CA LYS A 248 1.65 -8.92 25.97
C LYS A 248 2.73 -8.87 27.01
#